data_6a0bba3ed0e9ca9ac710fbd4fa1736f4
#
_entry.id   6a0bba3ed0e9ca9ac710fbd4fa1736f4
#
_cell.length_a   1.000
_cell.length_b   1.000
_cell.length_c   1.000
_cell.angle_alpha   90.00
_cell.angle_beta   90.00
_cell.angle_gamma   90.00
#
_symmetry.space_group_name_H-M   'P 1'
#
loop_
_entity.id
_entity.type
_entity.pdbx_description
1 polymer ?
#
loop_
_entity_poly.entity_id
_entity_poly.type
_entity_poly.pdbx_seq_one_letter_code
_entity_poly.pdbx_strand_id
1 'polypeptide(L)'
;MLYSPIQRWEKHKVKKNSEGYLIVNVPSHPKNFKGWYYEHRLVMERKYNRILEDWETVHHINEIKTDNRECNLFVCTPEQHSKAHQL
;
A
#
# COMPACT_ATOMS: atom_id res chain seq x y z
N MET A 1 4.61 -21.17 -7.14
CA MET A 1 5.25 -20.00 -7.80
C MET A 1 5.08 -18.78 -6.91
N LEU A 2 6.14 -18.08 -6.64
CA LEU A 2 6.08 -16.89 -5.83
C LEU A 2 5.52 -15.71 -6.64
N TYR A 3 4.66 -14.93 -6.00
CA TYR A 3 4.11 -13.73 -6.62
C TYR A 3 5.18 -12.64 -6.67
N SER A 4 5.33 -12.01 -7.84
CA SER A 4 6.23 -10.86 -7.99
C SER A 4 5.44 -9.57 -7.79
N PRO A 5 5.98 -8.60 -7.04
CA PRO A 5 5.28 -7.33 -6.87
C PRO A 5 5.00 -6.66 -8.21
N ILE A 6 3.84 -6.03 -8.31
CA ILE A 6 3.44 -5.32 -9.53
C ILE A 6 4.29 -4.06 -9.65
N GLN A 7 5.06 -3.96 -10.76
CA GLN A 7 5.95 -2.82 -10.97
C GLN A 7 5.23 -1.60 -11.55
N ARG A 8 4.14 -1.85 -12.29
CA ARG A 8 3.36 -0.78 -12.92
C ARG A 8 1.89 -1.17 -12.91
N TRP A 9 1.03 -0.19 -12.66
CA TRP A 9 -0.41 -0.44 -12.67
C TRP A 9 -1.19 0.69 -13.36
N GLU A 10 -0.54 1.48 -14.22
CA GLU A 10 -1.17 2.59 -14.92
C GLU A 10 -2.37 2.15 -15.77
N LYS A 11 -2.36 0.91 -16.24
CA LYS A 11 -3.46 0.36 -17.05
C LYS A 11 -4.54 -0.31 -16.21
N HIS A 12 -4.33 -0.39 -14.91
CA HIS A 12 -5.33 -0.97 -14.00
C HIS A 12 -6.31 0.12 -13.56
N LYS A 13 -7.53 -0.31 -13.24
CA LYS A 13 -8.52 0.62 -12.69
C LYS A 13 -8.11 1.04 -11.29
N VAL A 14 -8.29 2.32 -10.98
CA VAL A 14 -8.02 2.89 -9.66
C VAL A 14 -9.25 3.64 -9.21
N LYS A 15 -9.63 3.48 -7.96
CA LYS A 15 -10.76 4.23 -7.38
C LYS A 15 -10.47 4.54 -5.93
N LYS A 16 -11.26 5.46 -5.35
CA LYS A 16 -11.18 5.78 -3.93
C LYS A 16 -12.18 4.92 -3.19
N ASN A 17 -11.76 4.29 -2.10
CA ASN A 17 -12.67 3.51 -1.27
C ASN A 17 -13.43 4.40 -0.29
N SER A 18 -14.32 3.80 0.52
CA SER A 18 -15.15 4.54 1.47
C SER A 18 -14.35 5.26 2.56
N GLU A 19 -13.13 4.82 2.81
CA GLU A 19 -12.25 5.41 3.82
C GLU A 19 -11.33 6.50 3.25
N GLY A 20 -11.39 6.74 1.94
CA GLY A 20 -10.59 7.78 1.30
C GLY A 20 -9.25 7.31 0.74
N TYR A 21 -8.97 6.02 0.79
CA TYR A 21 -7.74 5.46 0.21
C TYR A 21 -7.94 5.12 -1.26
N LEU A 22 -6.87 5.26 -2.05
CA LEU A 22 -6.89 4.79 -3.43
C LEU A 22 -6.63 3.28 -3.45
N ILE A 23 -7.46 2.57 -4.21
CA ILE A 23 -7.34 1.14 -4.40
C ILE A 23 -7.25 0.83 -5.89
N VAL A 24 -6.49 -0.22 -6.22
CA VAL A 24 -6.18 -0.62 -7.59
C VAL A 24 -6.77 -2.00 -7.85
N ASN A 25 -7.33 -2.19 -9.04
CA ASN A 25 -7.87 -3.49 -9.43
C ASN A 25 -6.70 -4.40 -9.84
N VAL A 26 -6.33 -5.31 -8.95
CA VAL A 26 -5.21 -6.26 -9.15
C VAL A 26 -5.62 -7.63 -8.64
N PRO A 27 -6.54 -8.33 -9.34
CA PRO A 27 -7.04 -9.62 -8.86
C PRO A 27 -5.95 -10.70 -8.73
N SER A 28 -4.81 -10.51 -9.39
CA SER A 28 -3.68 -11.43 -9.26
C SER A 28 -2.88 -11.26 -7.98
N HIS A 29 -3.08 -10.17 -7.25
CA HIS A 29 -2.36 -9.93 -6.01
C HIS A 29 -2.82 -10.95 -4.94
N PRO A 30 -1.88 -11.61 -4.23
CA PRO A 30 -2.25 -12.66 -3.28
C PRO A 30 -3.10 -12.18 -2.10
N LYS A 31 -3.05 -10.89 -1.80
CA LYS A 31 -3.77 -10.29 -0.67
C LYS A 31 -4.90 -9.37 -1.13
N ASN A 32 -5.34 -9.48 -2.38
CA ASN A 32 -6.44 -8.66 -2.87
C ASN A 32 -7.73 -8.97 -2.11
N PHE A 33 -8.60 -7.98 -1.99
CA PHE A 33 -9.95 -8.14 -1.48
C PHE A 33 -10.92 -7.87 -2.62
N LYS A 34 -11.60 -8.90 -3.09
CA LYS A 34 -12.55 -8.82 -4.20
C LYS A 34 -11.92 -8.20 -5.47
N GLY A 35 -10.64 -8.48 -5.69
CA GLY A 35 -9.90 -7.99 -6.85
C GLY A 35 -9.22 -6.65 -6.63
N TRP A 36 -9.31 -6.06 -5.45
CA TRP A 36 -8.78 -4.73 -5.15
C TRP A 36 -7.72 -4.78 -4.06
N TYR A 37 -6.73 -3.88 -4.17
CA TYR A 37 -5.67 -3.76 -3.18
C TYR A 37 -5.24 -2.31 -3.05
N TYR A 38 -4.68 -1.93 -1.90
CA TYR A 38 -4.30 -0.54 -1.62
C TYR A 38 -3.13 -0.11 -2.49
N GLU A 39 -3.27 1.06 -3.14
CA GLU A 39 -2.20 1.62 -3.96
C GLU A 39 -0.96 1.95 -3.11
N HIS A 40 -1.13 2.52 -1.92
CA HIS A 40 0.02 2.86 -1.07
C HIS A 40 0.83 1.63 -0.68
N ARG A 41 0.18 0.48 -0.52
CA ARG A 41 0.90 -0.77 -0.26
C ARG A 41 1.63 -1.25 -1.53
N LEU A 42 1.00 -1.13 -2.69
CA LEU A 42 1.65 -1.50 -3.96
C LEU A 42 2.92 -0.67 -4.20
N VAL A 43 2.88 0.63 -3.89
CA VAL A 43 4.04 1.51 -4.04
C VAL A 43 5.21 1.00 -3.20
N MET A 44 4.95 0.64 -1.94
CA MET A 44 6.01 0.17 -1.05
C MET A 44 6.45 -1.24 -1.37
N GLU A 45 5.54 -2.10 -1.85
CA GLU A 45 5.91 -3.44 -2.33
C GLU A 45 6.85 -3.34 -3.53
N ARG A 46 6.57 -2.41 -4.44
CA ARG A 46 7.45 -2.15 -5.57
C ARG A 46 8.83 -1.67 -5.10
N LYS A 47 8.86 -0.75 -4.14
CA LYS A 47 10.11 -0.21 -3.60
C LYS A 47 10.97 -1.29 -2.98
N TYR A 48 10.37 -2.17 -2.18
CA TYR A 48 11.11 -3.24 -1.48
C TYR A 48 11.23 -4.52 -2.30
N ASN A 49 10.55 -4.59 -3.43
CA ASN A 49 10.52 -5.75 -4.32
C ASN A 49 10.05 -7.03 -3.60
N ARG A 50 9.03 -6.88 -2.75
CA ARG A 50 8.41 -8.00 -2.05
C ARG A 50 6.99 -7.63 -1.62
N ILE A 51 6.18 -8.64 -1.34
CA ILE A 51 4.84 -8.44 -0.78
C ILE A 51 4.98 -8.06 0.69
N LEU A 52 4.21 -7.05 1.11
CA LEU A 52 4.20 -6.65 2.52
C LEU A 52 3.49 -7.68 3.37
N GLU A 53 3.96 -7.85 4.60
CA GLU A 53 3.30 -8.69 5.58
C GLU A 53 2.06 -8.00 6.13
N ASP A 54 1.13 -8.79 6.68
CA ASP A 54 -0.13 -8.23 7.17
C ASP A 54 0.06 -7.23 8.31
N TRP A 55 1.11 -7.42 9.12
CA TRP A 55 1.41 -6.53 10.24
C TRP A 55 2.19 -5.29 9.85
N GLU A 56 2.70 -5.21 8.62
CA GLU A 56 3.38 -4.02 8.14
C GLU A 56 2.36 -2.96 7.76
N THR A 57 2.51 -1.77 8.32
CA THR A 57 1.61 -0.65 8.06
C THR A 57 2.32 0.39 7.21
N VAL A 58 1.66 0.86 6.16
CA VAL A 58 2.17 1.95 5.34
C VAL A 58 1.53 3.25 5.84
N HIS A 59 2.38 4.20 6.20
CA HIS A 59 1.95 5.47 6.78
C HIS A 59 2.17 6.61 5.79
N HIS A 60 1.19 7.53 5.69
CA HIS A 60 1.32 8.74 4.87
C HIS A 60 1.90 9.84 5.74
N ILE A 61 3.08 10.35 5.37
CA ILE A 61 3.80 11.33 6.18
C ILE A 61 2.97 12.62 6.36
N ASN A 62 2.35 13.09 5.28
CA ASN A 62 1.53 14.32 5.31
C ASN A 62 0.06 14.06 5.68
N GLU A 63 -0.29 12.82 6.03
CA GLU A 63 -1.65 12.41 6.38
C GLU A 63 -2.68 12.54 5.24
N ILE A 64 -2.22 12.76 4.02
CA ILE A 64 -3.11 12.80 2.83
C ILE A 64 -3.16 11.40 2.24
N LYS A 65 -4.30 10.73 2.41
CA LYS A 65 -4.49 9.31 2.04
C LYS A 65 -4.33 9.03 0.56
N THR A 66 -4.49 10.03 -0.29
CA THR A 66 -4.37 9.87 -1.74
C THR A 66 -3.00 10.26 -2.27
N ASP A 67 -2.11 10.78 -1.41
CA ASP A 67 -0.75 11.15 -1.82
C ASP A 67 0.17 9.96 -1.64
N ASN A 68 0.19 9.09 -2.65
CA ASN A 68 0.95 7.84 -2.61
C ASN A 68 2.31 7.97 -3.30
N ARG A 69 2.87 9.18 -3.35
CA ARG A 69 4.25 9.35 -3.80
C ARG A 69 5.16 8.58 -2.85
N GLU A 70 6.14 7.90 -3.42
CA GLU A 70 7.03 7.07 -2.63
C GLU A 70 7.69 7.85 -1.48
N CYS A 71 8.07 9.11 -1.72
CA CYS A 71 8.70 9.97 -0.72
C CYS A 71 7.78 10.34 0.43
N ASN A 72 6.46 10.15 0.27
CA ASN A 72 5.46 10.47 1.28
C ASN A 72 5.02 9.25 2.09
N LEU A 73 5.63 8.10 1.85
CA LEU A 73 5.21 6.84 2.48
C LEU A 73 6.37 6.20 3.24
N PHE A 74 6.05 5.56 4.35
CA PHE A 74 7.00 4.68 5.01
C PHE A 74 6.28 3.49 5.61
N VAL A 75 7.00 2.36 5.70
CA VAL A 75 6.47 1.12 6.27
C VAL A 75 6.99 0.99 7.70
N CYS A 76 6.09 0.64 8.60
CA CYS A 76 6.46 0.41 9.99
C CYS A 76 5.74 -0.82 10.55
N THR A 77 6.32 -1.40 11.57
CA THR A 77 5.68 -2.46 12.34
C THR A 77 4.60 -1.85 13.24
N PRO A 78 3.67 -2.64 13.79
CA PRO A 78 2.69 -2.11 14.73
C PRO A 78 3.33 -1.36 15.91
N GLU A 79 4.46 -1.86 16.42
CA GLU A 79 5.18 -1.21 17.50
C GLU A 79 5.73 0.15 17.07
N GLN A 80 6.37 0.21 15.91
CA GLN A 80 6.90 1.47 15.37
C GLN A 80 5.78 2.47 15.09
N HIS A 81 4.65 1.99 14.58
CA HIS A 81 3.51 2.84 14.28
C HIS A 81 2.96 3.47 15.57
N SER A 82 2.85 2.69 16.63
CA SER A 82 2.40 3.19 17.93
C SER A 82 3.33 4.30 18.44
N LYS A 83 4.64 4.09 18.34
CA LYS A 83 5.63 5.10 18.77
C LYS A 83 5.51 6.39 17.95
N ALA A 84 5.27 6.27 16.64
CA ALA A 84 5.13 7.44 15.77
C ALA A 84 3.95 8.31 16.19
N HIS A 85 2.89 7.72 16.72
CA HIS A 85 1.71 8.45 17.18
C HIS A 85 1.84 9.03 18.59
N GLN A 86 2.91 8.69 19.30
CA GLN A 86 3.14 9.19 20.65
C GLN A 86 3.98 10.46 20.71
N LEU A 87 4.45 10.91 19.57
CA LEU A 87 5.30 12.11 19.49
C LEU A 87 4.50 13.40 19.58
#